data_9a30182b0384de869ecc198d09a3073f
#
_entry.id   9a30182b0384de869ecc198d09a3073f
#
_cell.length_a   1.000
_cell.length_b   1.000
_cell.length_c   1.000
_cell.angle_alpha   90.00
_cell.angle_beta   90.00
_cell.angle_gamma   90.00
#
_symmetry.space_group_name_H-M   'P 1'
#
loop_
_entity.id
_entity.type
_entity.pdbx_description
1 polymer ?
#
loop_
_entity_poly.entity_id
_entity_poly.type
_entity_poly.pdbx_seq_one_letter_code
_entity_poly.pdbx_strand_id
1 'polypeptide(L)'
;MLAAALTVILLLLTGCSSTQSAEAEASEGSAKNLHPLAPDAVWKEGRRFAIGTTAEEISEWVKSMDIGKGQPADMGVFDFEKQTVLLNSGYEMPIIGLGTWTLDDDEAESSVYHALKSGMRLIDTARYYGNEVGIGRGLQKAIDEGVVTREEVFITSKIYGGNYDRAVGIIDDALKDMNVDYIDLMLIHQPGYDDEGVYKAMEDAVRAGKLRSIGISNYYTKEQVDEVLSFAAIVPAVIQNENHLYYQNTELQEYVNQYGIVIESWYPFGGRGHTSEHFGNEVIKELAEKYGKSSAQIILRWQLQAGFIAIPGSSNPDHIAENYDIFDFELSEEDMQRIRGLDRHKRYENW
;
A
#
# COMPACT_ATOMS: atom_id res chain seq x y z
N MET A 1 57.34 4.55 -59.17
CA MET A 1 57.17 5.92 -59.67
C MET A 1 56.32 6.68 -58.63
N LEU A 2 56.91 7.77 -58.16
CA LEU A 2 56.40 8.95 -57.49
C LEU A 2 55.59 8.64 -56.19
N ALA A 3 56.05 8.86 -55.04
CA ALA A 3 56.76 10.03 -54.39
C ALA A 3 55.77 11.12 -53.94
N ALA A 4 55.95 11.42 -52.72
CA ALA A 4 55.75 12.69 -52.00
C ALA A 4 54.38 12.94 -51.39
N ALA A 5 54.21 13.54 -50.22
CA ALA A 5 55.15 14.14 -49.27
C ALA A 5 54.47 14.32 -47.90
N LEU A 6 55.27 14.25 -46.85
CA LEU A 6 54.99 14.72 -45.52
C LEU A 6 54.61 16.20 -45.48
N THR A 7 53.71 16.58 -44.63
CA THR A 7 53.81 17.86 -43.92
C THR A 7 53.27 17.70 -42.49
N VAL A 8 54.24 17.77 -41.58
CA VAL A 8 54.05 17.92 -40.13
C VAL A 8 53.77 19.39 -39.87
N ILE A 9 52.66 19.68 -39.16
CA ILE A 9 52.57 20.98 -38.48
C ILE A 9 52.26 20.67 -37.00
N LEU A 10 53.28 20.97 -36.23
CA LEU A 10 53.29 21.03 -34.77
C LEU A 10 52.71 22.39 -34.35
N LEU A 11 51.61 22.39 -33.62
CA LEU A 11 51.18 23.58 -32.89
C LEU A 11 50.87 23.21 -31.45
N LEU A 12 51.81 23.62 -30.62
CA LEU A 12 51.63 23.75 -29.17
C LEU A 12 50.59 24.84 -28.89
N LEU A 13 49.54 24.51 -28.13
CA LEU A 13 48.81 25.50 -27.34
C LEU A 13 48.41 24.90 -26.00
N THR A 14 48.93 25.50 -25.01
CA THR A 14 48.69 25.60 -23.58
C THR A 14 47.27 25.35 -23.12
N GLY A 15 47.22 24.69 -22.01
CA GLY A 15 46.14 24.25 -21.15
C GLY A 15 44.96 25.18 -20.89
N CYS A 16 43.87 24.52 -20.62
CA CYS A 16 42.95 24.89 -19.55
C CYS A 16 42.16 23.65 -19.17
N SER A 17 42.38 23.17 -17.97
CA SER A 17 41.56 22.15 -17.37
C SER A 17 40.21 22.76 -17.05
N SER A 18 39.16 22.30 -17.70
CA SER A 18 37.80 22.41 -17.23
C SER A 18 37.26 21.01 -17.05
N THR A 19 37.21 20.58 -15.81
CA THR A 19 36.37 19.47 -15.39
C THR A 19 34.92 19.85 -15.69
N GLN A 20 34.42 19.46 -16.84
CA GLN A 20 32.99 19.34 -17.04
C GLN A 20 32.54 18.09 -16.32
N SER A 21 31.86 18.31 -15.19
CA SER A 21 30.94 17.34 -14.61
C SER A 21 29.96 16.95 -15.69
N ALA A 22 29.96 15.67 -16.07
CA ALA A 22 28.87 15.09 -16.84
C ALA A 22 27.63 15.10 -15.93
N GLU A 23 26.84 16.15 -16.02
CA GLU A 23 25.44 16.09 -15.62
C GLU A 23 24.77 15.11 -16.58
N ALA A 24 24.47 13.91 -16.07
CA ALA A 24 23.60 12.99 -16.76
C ALA A 24 22.23 13.65 -16.86
N GLU A 25 21.85 14.08 -18.05
CA GLU A 25 20.48 14.39 -18.38
C GLU A 25 19.67 13.08 -18.16
N ALA A 26 19.04 12.94 -17.00
CA ALA A 26 18.02 11.94 -16.77
C ALA A 26 16.87 12.25 -17.74
N SER A 27 16.56 11.33 -18.64
CA SER A 27 15.44 11.49 -19.57
C SER A 27 14.15 11.71 -18.76
N GLU A 28 13.33 12.69 -19.17
CA GLU A 28 12.04 13.00 -18.51
C GLU A 28 11.12 11.77 -18.38
N GLY A 29 11.34 10.72 -19.18
CA GLY A 29 10.60 9.45 -19.13
C GLY A 29 10.95 8.55 -17.91
N SER A 30 12.19 8.61 -17.38
CA SER A 30 12.59 7.80 -16.22
C SER A 30 12.12 8.40 -14.90
N ALA A 31 11.93 9.72 -14.84
CA ALA A 31 11.48 10.41 -13.64
C ALA A 31 10.03 10.09 -13.24
N LYS A 32 9.19 9.66 -14.19
CA LYS A 32 7.78 9.34 -13.93
C LYS A 32 7.56 8.03 -13.19
N ASN A 33 8.54 7.12 -13.23
CA ASN A 33 8.45 5.80 -12.61
C ASN A 33 9.29 5.66 -11.34
N LEU A 34 9.98 6.71 -10.91
CA LEU A 34 10.77 6.67 -9.67
C LEU A 34 9.85 6.84 -8.46
N HIS A 35 10.06 5.99 -7.45
CA HIS A 35 9.40 6.14 -6.16
C HIS A 35 9.72 7.53 -5.57
N PRO A 36 8.74 8.25 -4.99
CA PRO A 36 8.93 9.58 -4.42
C PRO A 36 10.05 9.67 -3.38
N LEU A 37 10.34 8.56 -2.70
CA LEU A 37 11.40 8.45 -1.69
C LEU A 37 12.69 7.81 -2.23
N ALA A 38 12.84 7.65 -3.55
CA ALA A 38 14.09 7.21 -4.15
C ALA A 38 15.26 8.15 -3.77
N PRO A 39 16.54 7.68 -3.81
CA PRO A 39 17.68 8.46 -3.35
C PRO A 39 17.83 9.83 -3.98
N ASP A 40 17.32 10.00 -5.19
CA ASP A 40 17.28 11.24 -5.96
C ASP A 40 15.99 12.05 -5.79
N ALA A 41 15.04 11.56 -4.98
CA ALA A 41 13.82 12.28 -4.68
C ALA A 41 14.15 13.55 -3.88
N VAL A 42 13.80 14.69 -4.45
CA VAL A 42 13.98 15.99 -3.79
C VAL A 42 12.70 16.33 -3.05
N TRP A 43 12.84 16.76 -1.81
CA TRP A 43 11.76 17.36 -1.05
C TRP A 43 11.23 18.57 -1.76
N LYS A 44 9.99 18.50 -2.20
CA LYS A 44 9.26 19.66 -2.70
C LYS A 44 7.98 19.80 -1.92
N GLU A 45 7.77 21.01 -1.37
CA GLU A 45 6.51 21.40 -0.75
C GLU A 45 6.08 20.56 0.47
N GLY A 46 7.05 19.87 1.12
CA GLY A 46 6.77 19.07 2.30
C GLY A 46 5.93 17.82 2.08
N ARG A 47 5.87 17.30 0.86
CA ARG A 47 5.08 16.11 0.51
C ARG A 47 5.86 14.82 0.33
N ARG A 48 7.19 14.87 0.46
CA ARG A 48 8.05 13.72 0.21
C ARG A 48 9.15 13.67 1.23
N PHE A 49 9.41 12.52 1.79
CA PHE A 49 10.51 12.30 2.69
C PHE A 49 11.74 11.81 1.92
N ALA A 50 12.85 12.51 2.03
CA ALA A 50 14.12 12.06 1.46
C ALA A 50 14.58 10.81 2.19
N ILE A 51 15.26 9.90 1.47
CA ILE A 51 15.89 8.75 2.10
C ILE A 51 16.91 9.26 3.15
N GLY A 52 16.85 8.68 4.35
CA GLY A 52 17.63 9.10 5.50
C GLY A 52 16.98 10.18 6.38
N THR A 53 15.76 10.64 6.04
CA THR A 53 14.95 11.45 6.97
C THR A 53 14.59 10.61 8.19
N THR A 54 14.87 11.11 9.37
CA THR A 54 14.56 10.36 10.61
C THR A 54 13.08 10.35 10.93
N ALA A 55 12.63 9.36 11.70
CA ALA A 55 11.24 9.30 12.18
C ALA A 55 10.86 10.56 12.99
N GLU A 56 11.82 11.13 13.73
CA GLU A 56 11.60 12.37 14.49
C GLU A 56 11.36 13.57 13.57
N GLU A 57 12.16 13.73 12.51
CA GLU A 57 11.98 14.79 11.51
C GLU A 57 10.65 14.65 10.79
N ILE A 58 10.24 13.43 10.46
CA ILE A 58 8.94 13.16 9.85
C ILE A 58 7.82 13.49 10.83
N SER A 59 7.91 13.06 12.08
CA SER A 59 6.92 13.34 13.12
C SER A 59 6.75 14.85 13.33
N GLU A 60 7.85 15.60 13.43
CA GLU A 60 7.79 17.05 13.58
C GLU A 60 7.17 17.73 12.36
N TRP A 61 7.46 17.25 11.17
CA TRP A 61 6.86 17.75 9.95
C TRP A 61 5.35 17.46 9.89
N VAL A 62 4.92 16.23 10.19
CA VAL A 62 3.48 15.87 10.24
C VAL A 62 2.74 16.70 11.29
N LYS A 63 3.32 16.91 12.49
CA LYS A 63 2.75 17.79 13.51
C LYS A 63 2.63 19.24 13.08
N SER A 64 3.52 19.70 12.19
CA SER A 64 3.47 21.04 11.63
C SER A 64 2.37 21.24 10.59
N MET A 65 1.80 20.15 10.08
CA MET A 65 0.70 20.19 9.13
C MET A 65 -0.60 20.57 9.82
N ASP A 66 -1.34 21.50 9.21
CA ASP A 66 -2.69 21.82 9.62
C ASP A 66 -3.66 20.85 8.91
N ILE A 67 -3.66 19.60 9.39
CA ILE A 67 -4.49 18.53 8.84
C ILE A 67 -5.94 18.98 8.88
N GLY A 68 -6.56 19.10 7.72
CA GLY A 68 -7.95 19.59 7.56
C GLY A 68 -8.07 20.90 6.80
N LYS A 69 -6.96 21.58 6.47
CA LYS A 69 -6.95 22.79 5.61
C LYS A 69 -6.30 22.59 4.24
N GLY A 70 -6.02 21.38 3.84
CA GLY A 70 -5.60 21.02 2.48
C GLY A 70 -4.13 21.33 2.12
N GLN A 71 -3.15 21.30 3.08
CA GLN A 71 -1.77 21.71 2.81
C GLN A 71 -0.72 20.86 3.52
N PRO A 72 0.02 20.26 2.86
CA PRO A 72 0.33 18.99 2.23
C PRO A 72 -0.50 17.86 2.82
N ALA A 73 -1.59 18.17 3.12
CA ALA A 73 -2.58 17.76 4.07
C ALA A 73 -3.47 16.65 3.56
N ASP A 74 -3.31 16.27 2.34
CA ASP A 74 -4.08 15.20 1.71
C ASP A 74 -3.49 13.82 2.07
N MET A 75 -2.30 13.79 2.68
CA MET A 75 -1.64 12.53 3.07
C MET A 75 -2.38 11.87 4.23
N GLY A 76 -2.81 10.63 4.02
CA GLY A 76 -3.62 9.89 4.99
C GLY A 76 -5.08 10.31 5.06
N VAL A 77 -5.52 11.31 4.28
CA VAL A 77 -6.92 11.73 4.18
C VAL A 77 -7.62 10.92 3.10
N PHE A 78 -8.76 10.34 3.45
CA PHE A 78 -9.56 9.52 2.54
C PHE A 78 -10.41 10.42 1.63
N ASP A 79 -10.15 10.33 0.33
CA ASP A 79 -10.94 10.99 -0.71
C ASP A 79 -12.04 10.03 -1.19
N PHE A 80 -13.27 10.26 -0.75
CA PHE A 80 -14.42 9.41 -1.12
C PHE A 80 -14.91 9.63 -2.56
N GLU A 81 -14.58 10.74 -3.18
CA GLU A 81 -14.90 10.99 -4.59
C GLU A 81 -13.97 10.19 -5.49
N LYS A 82 -12.66 10.23 -5.21
CA LYS A 82 -11.64 9.42 -5.90
C LYS A 82 -11.58 7.98 -5.41
N GLN A 83 -12.13 7.69 -4.23
CA GLN A 83 -12.06 6.40 -3.55
C GLN A 83 -10.61 5.98 -3.23
N THR A 84 -9.75 6.95 -2.91
CA THR A 84 -8.32 6.74 -2.64
C THR A 84 -7.88 7.46 -1.38
N VAL A 85 -6.69 7.10 -0.92
CA VAL A 85 -5.92 7.83 0.08
C VAL A 85 -4.51 8.08 -0.43
N LEU A 86 -3.99 9.28 -0.25
CA LEU A 86 -2.61 9.61 -0.59
C LEU A 86 -1.67 9.07 0.51
N LEU A 87 -0.82 8.12 0.15
CA LEU A 87 0.18 7.56 1.05
C LEU A 87 1.36 8.52 1.25
N ASN A 88 2.12 8.35 2.34
CA ASN A 88 3.36 9.09 2.59
C ASN A 88 4.43 8.83 1.52
N SER A 89 4.33 7.72 0.79
CA SER A 89 5.15 7.41 -0.39
C SER A 89 4.83 8.28 -1.61
N GLY A 90 3.72 9.04 -1.59
CA GLY A 90 3.26 9.89 -2.69
C GLY A 90 2.43 9.18 -3.75
N TYR A 91 2.09 7.90 -3.55
CA TYR A 91 1.15 7.17 -4.40
C TYR A 91 -0.25 7.17 -3.81
N GLU A 92 -1.26 7.26 -4.66
CA GLU A 92 -2.65 7.06 -4.26
C GLU A 92 -2.96 5.57 -4.14
N MET A 93 -3.58 5.15 -3.03
CA MET A 93 -4.01 3.78 -2.76
C MET A 93 -5.53 3.73 -2.67
N PRO A 94 -6.22 2.81 -3.37
CA PRO A 94 -7.67 2.65 -3.21
C PRO A 94 -8.02 2.27 -1.76
N ILE A 95 -9.13 2.82 -1.25
CA ILE A 95 -9.53 2.63 0.15
C ILE A 95 -10.33 1.36 0.42
N ILE A 96 -10.68 0.63 -0.65
CA ILE A 96 -11.30 -0.70 -0.56
C ILE A 96 -10.73 -1.62 -1.62
N GLY A 97 -10.52 -2.89 -1.27
CA GLY A 97 -9.98 -3.88 -2.16
C GLY A 97 -10.45 -5.30 -1.89
N LEU A 98 -9.92 -6.24 -2.66
CA LEU A 98 -10.14 -7.67 -2.49
C LEU A 98 -8.98 -8.30 -1.71
N GLY A 99 -9.27 -8.90 -0.54
CA GLY A 99 -8.36 -9.80 0.16
C GLY A 99 -8.45 -11.22 -0.42
N THR A 100 -7.31 -11.86 -0.68
CA THR A 100 -7.24 -13.17 -1.35
C THR A 100 -6.77 -14.32 -0.46
N TRP A 101 -6.65 -14.10 0.85
CA TRP A 101 -6.29 -15.15 1.81
C TRP A 101 -7.27 -16.33 1.69
N THR A 102 -6.70 -17.55 1.55
CA THR A 102 -7.41 -18.82 1.42
C THR A 102 -8.09 -19.13 0.08
N LEU A 103 -7.95 -18.27 -0.92
CA LEU A 103 -8.31 -18.60 -2.28
C LEU A 103 -7.18 -19.42 -2.91
N ASP A 104 -7.53 -20.45 -3.65
CA ASP A 104 -6.56 -21.12 -4.53
C ASP A 104 -6.34 -20.30 -5.82
N ASP A 105 -5.45 -20.77 -6.70
CA ASP A 105 -5.12 -20.05 -7.94
C ASP A 105 -6.33 -19.80 -8.85
N ASP A 106 -7.24 -20.76 -8.97
CA ASP A 106 -8.40 -20.64 -9.87
C ASP A 106 -9.47 -19.73 -9.24
N GLU A 107 -9.70 -19.84 -7.93
CA GLU A 107 -10.56 -18.93 -7.18
C GLU A 107 -9.99 -17.51 -7.19
N ALA A 108 -8.67 -17.33 -7.03
CA ALA A 108 -8.01 -16.04 -7.08
C ALA A 108 -8.13 -15.40 -8.46
N GLU A 109 -7.89 -16.14 -9.55
CA GLU A 109 -8.09 -15.66 -10.92
C GLU A 109 -9.51 -15.13 -11.13
N SER A 110 -10.52 -15.95 -10.76
CA SER A 110 -11.92 -15.57 -10.90
C SER A 110 -12.27 -14.35 -10.04
N SER A 111 -11.85 -14.34 -8.78
CA SER A 111 -12.19 -13.27 -7.82
C SER A 111 -11.56 -11.94 -8.19
N VAL A 112 -10.28 -11.94 -8.60
CA VAL A 112 -9.59 -10.73 -9.09
C VAL A 112 -10.28 -10.17 -10.32
N TYR A 113 -10.58 -11.02 -11.30
CA TYR A 113 -11.31 -10.58 -12.50
C TYR A 113 -12.65 -9.93 -12.16
N HIS A 114 -13.44 -10.55 -11.26
CA HIS A 114 -14.74 -10.00 -10.85
C HIS A 114 -14.59 -8.72 -10.01
N ALA A 115 -13.59 -8.62 -9.14
CA ALA A 115 -13.30 -7.43 -8.37
C ALA A 115 -12.96 -6.23 -9.28
N LEU A 116 -12.05 -6.45 -10.25
CA LEU A 116 -11.69 -5.41 -11.22
C LEU A 116 -12.88 -5.00 -12.08
N LYS A 117 -13.72 -5.96 -12.47
CA LYS A 117 -14.92 -5.71 -13.27
C LYS A 117 -16.01 -4.96 -12.49
N SER A 118 -16.11 -5.15 -11.17
CA SER A 118 -17.05 -4.39 -10.31
C SER A 118 -16.58 -2.96 -10.01
N GLY A 119 -15.32 -2.62 -10.33
CA GLY A 119 -14.75 -1.30 -10.09
C GLY A 119 -13.66 -1.25 -9.02
N MET A 120 -13.42 -2.33 -8.26
CA MET A 120 -12.29 -2.40 -7.33
C MET A 120 -10.97 -2.21 -8.07
N ARG A 121 -10.01 -1.58 -7.39
CA ARG A 121 -8.67 -1.33 -7.95
C ARG A 121 -7.54 -1.71 -6.99
N LEU A 122 -7.84 -2.29 -5.83
CA LEU A 122 -6.88 -2.80 -4.85
C LEU A 122 -7.05 -4.32 -4.74
N ILE A 123 -5.94 -5.05 -4.91
CA ILE A 123 -5.84 -6.50 -4.73
C ILE A 123 -4.77 -6.78 -3.68
N ASP A 124 -5.14 -7.45 -2.60
CA ASP A 124 -4.24 -7.86 -1.54
C ASP A 124 -3.97 -9.36 -1.59
N THR A 125 -2.70 -9.71 -1.71
CA THR A 125 -2.20 -11.08 -1.65
C THR A 125 -0.96 -11.19 -0.76
N ALA A 126 -0.33 -12.33 -0.73
CA ALA A 126 0.96 -12.57 -0.08
C ALA A 126 1.64 -13.79 -0.69
N ARG A 127 2.98 -13.81 -0.70
CA ARG A 127 3.74 -15.00 -1.10
C ARG A 127 3.32 -16.27 -0.35
N TYR A 128 3.00 -16.12 0.93
CA TYR A 128 2.56 -17.23 1.79
C TYR A 128 1.21 -17.84 1.36
N TYR A 129 0.37 -17.10 0.64
CA TYR A 129 -0.95 -17.60 0.21
C TYR A 129 -0.85 -18.60 -0.93
N GLY A 130 0.23 -18.55 -1.72
CA GLY A 130 0.50 -19.49 -2.81
C GLY A 130 -0.43 -19.31 -4.02
N ASN A 131 -1.02 -18.12 -4.18
CA ASN A 131 -2.00 -17.82 -5.24
C ASN A 131 -1.61 -16.65 -6.14
N GLU A 132 -0.35 -16.20 -6.10
CA GLU A 132 0.14 -15.07 -6.90
C GLU A 132 0.03 -15.33 -8.40
N VAL A 133 0.13 -16.59 -8.85
CA VAL A 133 -0.07 -16.97 -10.25
C VAL A 133 -1.53 -16.73 -10.67
N GLY A 134 -2.49 -17.11 -9.83
CA GLY A 134 -3.92 -16.84 -10.05
C GLY A 134 -4.24 -15.34 -10.08
N ILE A 135 -3.61 -14.56 -9.18
CA ILE A 135 -3.72 -13.09 -9.19
C ILE A 135 -3.27 -12.53 -10.55
N GLY A 136 -2.08 -12.94 -11.02
CA GLY A 136 -1.55 -12.51 -12.32
C GLY A 136 -2.46 -12.87 -13.49
N ARG A 137 -3.03 -14.08 -13.50
CA ARG A 137 -3.97 -14.51 -14.55
C ARG A 137 -5.26 -13.68 -14.55
N GLY A 138 -5.85 -13.42 -13.38
CA GLY A 138 -7.06 -12.60 -13.24
C GLY A 138 -6.83 -11.16 -13.67
N LEU A 139 -5.69 -10.57 -13.31
CA LEU A 139 -5.28 -9.24 -13.75
C LEU A 139 -5.08 -9.20 -15.27
N GLN A 140 -4.31 -10.14 -15.84
CA GLN A 140 -4.05 -10.17 -17.28
C GLN A 140 -5.34 -10.33 -18.08
N LYS A 141 -6.26 -11.18 -17.63
CA LYS A 141 -7.57 -11.33 -18.25
C LYS A 141 -8.36 -10.01 -18.27
N ALA A 142 -8.37 -9.28 -17.17
CA ALA A 142 -9.05 -7.97 -17.10
C ALA A 142 -8.40 -6.93 -18.02
N ILE A 143 -7.05 -6.95 -18.16
CA ILE A 143 -6.31 -6.09 -19.06
C ILE A 143 -6.63 -6.45 -20.53
N ASP A 144 -6.59 -7.72 -20.89
CA ASP A 144 -6.85 -8.21 -22.25
C ASP A 144 -8.26 -7.88 -22.72
N GLU A 145 -9.23 -7.87 -21.79
CA GLU A 145 -10.63 -7.48 -22.07
C GLU A 145 -10.85 -5.96 -22.03
N GLY A 146 -9.82 -5.16 -21.71
CA GLY A 146 -9.91 -3.70 -21.64
C GLY A 146 -10.72 -3.18 -20.45
N VAL A 147 -10.84 -3.97 -19.37
CA VAL A 147 -11.51 -3.56 -18.13
C VAL A 147 -10.64 -2.58 -17.34
N VAL A 148 -9.33 -2.82 -17.32
CA VAL A 148 -8.31 -1.99 -16.63
C VAL A 148 -7.00 -1.98 -17.41
N THR A 149 -6.11 -1.01 -17.07
CA THR A 149 -4.68 -1.10 -17.33
C THR A 149 -3.92 -1.50 -16.07
N ARG A 150 -2.64 -1.88 -16.18
CA ARG A 150 -1.82 -2.22 -15.00
C ARG A 150 -1.68 -1.02 -14.03
N GLU A 151 -1.58 0.17 -14.56
CA GLU A 151 -1.40 1.41 -13.80
C GLU A 151 -2.63 1.78 -12.96
N GLU A 152 -3.81 1.32 -13.35
CA GLU A 152 -5.05 1.54 -12.59
C GLU A 152 -5.23 0.57 -11.43
N VAL A 153 -4.41 -0.49 -11.34
CA VAL A 153 -4.55 -1.51 -10.30
C VAL A 153 -3.41 -1.39 -9.29
N PHE A 154 -3.78 -1.32 -8.02
CA PHE A 154 -2.87 -1.33 -6.88
C PHE A 154 -2.76 -2.75 -6.32
N ILE A 155 -1.57 -3.31 -6.30
CA ILE A 155 -1.31 -4.68 -5.84
C ILE A 155 -0.47 -4.63 -4.56
N THR A 156 -0.96 -5.27 -3.51
CA THR A 156 -0.22 -5.52 -2.27
C THR A 156 0.20 -6.99 -2.22
N SER A 157 1.48 -7.25 -1.92
CA SER A 157 1.97 -8.57 -1.52
C SER A 157 2.80 -8.49 -0.25
N LYS A 158 3.22 -9.63 0.31
CA LYS A 158 3.83 -9.70 1.64
C LYS A 158 4.96 -10.73 1.69
N ILE A 159 5.99 -10.42 2.48
CA ILE A 159 7.14 -11.28 2.77
C ILE A 159 6.96 -11.88 4.16
N TYR A 160 6.88 -13.20 4.24
CA TYR A 160 6.76 -13.92 5.49
C TYR A 160 8.13 -14.42 5.98
N GLY A 161 8.67 -13.75 6.99
CA GLY A 161 9.94 -14.09 7.62
C GLY A 161 11.14 -14.07 6.65
N GLY A 162 12.30 -14.29 7.16
CA GLY A 162 13.51 -14.38 6.33
C GLY A 162 14.58 -13.41 6.77
N ASN A 163 15.50 -13.16 5.86
CA ASN A 163 16.57 -12.18 5.92
C ASN A 163 16.62 -11.42 4.60
N TYR A 164 17.60 -10.55 4.43
CA TYR A 164 17.78 -9.74 3.24
C TYR A 164 17.77 -10.58 1.94
N ASP A 165 18.61 -11.62 1.83
CA ASP A 165 18.75 -12.42 0.58
C ASP A 165 17.45 -13.15 0.23
N ARG A 166 16.77 -13.70 1.25
CA ARG A 166 15.48 -14.35 1.06
C ARG A 166 14.41 -13.36 0.61
N ALA A 167 14.38 -12.16 1.17
CA ALA A 167 13.43 -11.13 0.80
C ALA A 167 13.61 -10.69 -0.65
N VAL A 168 14.86 -10.50 -1.11
CA VAL A 168 15.15 -10.22 -2.53
C VAL A 168 14.58 -11.32 -3.43
N GLY A 169 14.81 -12.60 -3.10
CA GLY A 169 14.26 -13.72 -3.88
C GLY A 169 12.74 -13.76 -3.90
N ILE A 170 12.09 -13.48 -2.77
CA ILE A 170 10.61 -13.44 -2.67
C ILE A 170 10.03 -12.31 -3.54
N ILE A 171 10.64 -11.13 -3.56
CA ILE A 171 10.20 -10.01 -4.39
C ILE A 171 10.28 -10.39 -5.87
N ASP A 172 11.40 -10.98 -6.30
CA ASP A 172 11.60 -11.39 -7.69
C ASP A 172 10.63 -12.51 -8.12
N ASP A 173 10.39 -13.47 -7.25
CA ASP A 173 9.41 -14.54 -7.48
C ASP A 173 7.98 -13.98 -7.58
N ALA A 174 7.59 -13.06 -6.69
CA ALA A 174 6.27 -12.44 -6.70
C ALA A 174 6.01 -11.65 -7.99
N LEU A 175 6.98 -10.84 -8.44
CA LEU A 175 6.90 -10.13 -9.72
C LEU A 175 6.71 -11.11 -10.90
N LYS A 176 7.49 -12.19 -10.90
CA LYS A 176 7.44 -13.21 -11.95
C LYS A 176 6.12 -13.98 -11.94
N ASP A 177 5.66 -14.45 -10.78
CA ASP A 177 4.46 -15.27 -10.65
C ASP A 177 3.18 -14.47 -10.99
N MET A 178 3.12 -13.20 -10.61
CA MET A 178 2.04 -12.28 -11.01
C MET A 178 2.20 -11.72 -12.43
N ASN A 179 3.36 -11.93 -13.07
CA ASN A 179 3.69 -11.39 -14.40
C ASN A 179 3.54 -9.86 -14.47
N VAL A 180 4.15 -9.15 -13.51
CA VAL A 180 4.13 -7.68 -13.42
C VAL A 180 5.55 -7.12 -13.29
N ASP A 181 5.77 -5.89 -13.76
CA ASP A 181 7.06 -5.21 -13.68
C ASP A 181 7.31 -4.57 -12.32
N TYR A 182 6.27 -4.26 -11.57
CA TYR A 182 6.34 -3.68 -10.23
C TYR A 182 5.15 -4.11 -9.36
N ILE A 183 5.34 -4.06 -8.03
CA ILE A 183 4.30 -4.22 -7.01
C ILE A 183 4.09 -2.87 -6.33
N ASP A 184 2.84 -2.47 -6.09
CA ASP A 184 2.50 -1.16 -5.55
C ASP A 184 2.81 -1.04 -4.05
N LEU A 185 2.61 -2.13 -3.29
CA LEU A 185 2.92 -2.18 -1.87
C LEU A 185 3.46 -3.56 -1.48
N MET A 186 4.60 -3.56 -0.81
CA MET A 186 5.16 -4.77 -0.20
C MET A 186 5.19 -4.61 1.32
N LEU A 187 4.72 -5.63 2.04
CA LEU A 187 4.67 -5.62 3.50
C LEU A 187 5.58 -6.70 4.10
N ILE A 188 6.22 -6.41 5.24
CA ILE A 188 6.60 -7.49 6.15
C ILE A 188 5.30 -8.09 6.68
N HIS A 189 5.09 -9.40 6.45
CA HIS A 189 3.82 -10.07 6.75
C HIS A 189 3.53 -10.18 8.25
N GLN A 190 4.58 -10.41 9.04
CA GLN A 190 4.55 -10.48 10.50
C GLN A 190 5.92 -10.14 11.08
N PRO A 191 6.01 -9.66 12.31
CA PRO A 191 7.27 -9.52 13.02
C PRO A 191 8.10 -10.81 12.96
N GLY A 192 9.35 -10.70 12.60
CA GLY A 192 10.26 -11.82 12.40
C GLY A 192 11.58 -11.66 13.17
N TYR A 193 12.57 -12.48 12.83
CA TYR A 193 13.87 -12.46 13.50
C TYR A 193 14.90 -11.51 12.86
N ASP A 194 14.63 -11.04 11.65
CA ASP A 194 15.52 -10.12 10.89
C ASP A 194 14.68 -9.13 10.06
N ASP A 195 13.80 -8.40 10.74
CA ASP A 195 12.93 -7.42 10.10
C ASP A 195 13.74 -6.29 9.47
N GLU A 196 14.87 -5.89 10.07
CA GLU A 196 15.77 -4.90 9.50
C GLU A 196 16.34 -5.37 8.14
N GLY A 197 16.81 -6.63 8.06
CA GLY A 197 17.31 -7.20 6.80
C GLY A 197 16.24 -7.30 5.73
N VAL A 198 15.03 -7.77 6.08
CA VAL A 198 13.89 -7.83 5.16
C VAL A 198 13.48 -6.44 4.70
N TYR A 199 13.37 -5.48 5.62
CA TYR A 199 12.97 -4.11 5.30
C TYR A 199 13.98 -3.43 4.38
N LYS A 200 15.28 -3.62 4.64
CA LYS A 200 16.34 -3.10 3.78
C LYS A 200 16.26 -3.68 2.36
N ALA A 201 15.94 -4.96 2.19
CA ALA A 201 15.73 -5.54 0.87
C ALA A 201 14.54 -4.89 0.14
N MET A 202 13.45 -4.59 0.86
CA MET A 202 12.31 -3.86 0.32
C MET A 202 12.69 -2.43 -0.08
N GLU A 203 13.47 -1.72 0.73
CA GLU A 203 13.99 -0.38 0.39
C GLU A 203 14.88 -0.40 -0.87
N ASP A 204 15.76 -1.39 -0.99
CA ASP A 204 16.59 -1.54 -2.18
C ASP A 204 15.77 -1.89 -3.42
N ALA A 205 14.68 -2.65 -3.26
CA ALA A 205 13.71 -2.92 -4.33
C ALA A 205 12.90 -1.67 -4.74
N VAL A 206 12.61 -0.76 -3.78
CA VAL A 206 12.05 0.57 -4.09
C VAL A 206 13.01 1.37 -4.96
N ARG A 207 14.29 1.42 -4.57
CA ARG A 207 15.35 2.13 -5.35
C ARG A 207 15.52 1.54 -6.75
N ALA A 208 15.29 0.23 -6.89
CA ALA A 208 15.34 -0.48 -8.17
C ALA A 208 14.06 -0.33 -9.01
N GLY A 209 13.03 0.32 -8.50
CA GLY A 209 11.74 0.49 -9.19
C GLY A 209 10.85 -0.76 -9.22
N LYS A 210 11.21 -1.80 -8.47
CA LYS A 210 10.42 -3.04 -8.33
C LYS A 210 9.22 -2.87 -7.38
N LEU A 211 9.33 -1.96 -6.42
CA LEU A 211 8.28 -1.62 -5.46
C LEU A 211 7.98 -0.12 -5.50
N ARG A 212 6.73 0.27 -5.29
CA ARG A 212 6.31 1.68 -5.18
C ARG A 212 6.21 2.15 -3.74
N SER A 213 5.66 1.32 -2.86
CA SER A 213 5.50 1.58 -1.44
C SER A 213 5.92 0.36 -0.63
N ILE A 214 6.29 0.58 0.63
CA ILE A 214 6.61 -0.49 1.56
C ILE A 214 5.92 -0.24 2.90
N GLY A 215 5.71 -1.31 3.66
CA GLY A 215 5.04 -1.24 4.95
C GLY A 215 5.22 -2.51 5.77
N ILE A 216 4.39 -2.64 6.79
CA ILE A 216 4.45 -3.75 7.75
C ILE A 216 3.05 -4.29 8.02
N SER A 217 2.95 -5.50 8.55
CA SER A 217 1.68 -6.14 8.89
C SER A 217 1.80 -6.91 10.19
N ASN A 218 0.74 -6.87 11.00
CA ASN A 218 0.68 -7.52 12.32
C ASN A 218 1.61 -6.90 13.38
N TYR A 219 1.86 -5.60 13.27
CA TYR A 219 2.51 -4.79 14.30
C TYR A 219 1.42 -4.01 15.05
N TYR A 220 1.20 -4.34 16.32
CA TYR A 220 0.03 -3.88 17.08
C TYR A 220 0.35 -2.88 18.18
N THR A 221 1.63 -2.69 18.49
CA THR A 221 2.04 -1.77 19.57
C THR A 221 2.94 -0.64 19.06
N LYS A 222 2.92 0.47 19.77
CA LYS A 222 3.79 1.62 19.49
C LYS A 222 5.26 1.22 19.49
N GLU A 223 5.66 0.37 20.43
CA GLU A 223 7.03 -0.11 20.58
C GLU A 223 7.50 -0.92 19.36
N GLN A 224 6.62 -1.77 18.81
CA GLN A 224 6.92 -2.51 17.59
C GLN A 224 7.09 -1.57 16.39
N VAL A 225 6.25 -0.54 16.27
CA VAL A 225 6.38 0.47 15.21
C VAL A 225 7.66 1.28 15.39
N ASP A 226 7.98 1.71 16.61
CA ASP A 226 9.20 2.47 16.92
C ASP A 226 10.47 1.66 16.61
N GLU A 227 10.44 0.34 16.84
CA GLU A 227 11.54 -0.54 16.45
C GLU A 227 11.77 -0.49 14.94
N VAL A 228 10.71 -0.61 14.13
CA VAL A 228 10.83 -0.49 12.66
C VAL A 228 11.32 0.90 12.26
N LEU A 229 10.76 1.96 12.83
CA LEU A 229 11.17 3.34 12.54
C LEU A 229 12.64 3.61 12.92
N SER A 230 13.20 2.86 13.87
CA SER A 230 14.59 3.03 14.29
C SER A 230 15.63 2.63 13.25
N PHE A 231 15.27 1.72 12.33
CA PHE A 231 16.16 1.26 11.26
C PHE A 231 15.68 1.64 9.84
N ALA A 232 14.41 2.05 9.70
CA ALA A 232 13.82 2.37 8.40
C ALA A 232 14.43 3.66 7.82
N ALA A 233 14.99 3.58 6.62
CA ALA A 233 15.36 4.74 5.81
C ALA A 233 14.19 5.28 4.98
N ILE A 234 13.18 4.44 4.73
CA ILE A 234 11.89 4.79 4.12
C ILE A 234 10.81 4.47 5.15
N VAL A 235 10.03 5.46 5.56
CA VAL A 235 8.96 5.25 6.54
C VAL A 235 7.89 4.32 5.96
N PRO A 236 7.37 3.34 6.72
CA PRO A 236 6.27 2.52 6.27
C PRO A 236 5.09 3.38 5.79
N ALA A 237 4.53 3.05 4.63
CA ALA A 237 3.35 3.76 4.12
C ALA A 237 2.05 3.21 4.71
N VAL A 238 2.03 1.92 5.01
CA VAL A 238 0.85 1.19 5.47
C VAL A 238 1.23 0.23 6.59
N ILE A 239 0.34 0.11 7.59
CA ILE A 239 0.33 -0.99 8.54
C ILE A 239 -0.95 -1.79 8.30
N GLN A 240 -0.82 -3.07 7.93
CA GLN A 240 -1.96 -3.94 7.73
C GLN A 240 -2.19 -4.81 8.97
N ASN A 241 -3.29 -4.60 9.68
CA ASN A 241 -3.61 -5.28 10.93
C ASN A 241 -5.02 -5.86 10.94
N GLU A 242 -5.26 -6.83 11.84
CA GLU A 242 -6.63 -7.22 12.22
C GLU A 242 -7.38 -5.98 12.69
N ASN A 243 -8.51 -5.68 12.04
CA ASN A 243 -9.35 -4.55 12.41
C ASN A 243 -10.81 -4.83 12.04
N HIS A 244 -11.70 -4.77 13.03
CA HIS A 244 -13.11 -5.07 12.91
C HIS A 244 -13.92 -4.46 14.06
N LEU A 245 -15.24 -4.66 14.11
CA LEU A 245 -16.14 -4.04 15.09
C LEU A 245 -15.68 -4.15 16.56
N TYR A 246 -15.04 -5.26 16.94
CA TYR A 246 -14.65 -5.55 18.32
C TYR A 246 -13.16 -5.35 18.61
N TYR A 247 -12.40 -4.96 17.57
CA TYR A 247 -11.00 -4.56 17.68
C TYR A 247 -10.69 -3.47 16.64
N GLN A 248 -10.69 -2.22 17.08
CA GLN A 248 -10.75 -1.07 16.15
C GLN A 248 -9.41 -0.35 15.95
N ASN A 249 -8.31 -0.78 16.57
CA ASN A 249 -6.95 -0.20 16.43
C ASN A 249 -6.86 1.34 16.59
N THR A 250 -7.82 1.98 17.22
CA THR A 250 -7.93 3.46 17.25
C THR A 250 -6.68 4.12 17.87
N GLU A 251 -6.17 3.57 18.98
CA GLU A 251 -4.98 4.11 19.66
C GLU A 251 -3.72 4.00 18.80
N LEU A 252 -3.59 2.89 18.06
CA LEU A 252 -2.48 2.71 17.13
C LEU A 252 -2.63 3.65 15.92
N GLN A 253 -3.84 3.80 15.39
CA GLN A 253 -4.11 4.72 14.27
C GLN A 253 -3.73 6.15 14.63
N GLU A 254 -4.17 6.66 15.78
CA GLU A 254 -3.79 7.99 16.27
C GLU A 254 -2.26 8.15 16.37
N TYR A 255 -1.59 7.10 16.85
CA TYR A 255 -0.13 7.11 16.98
C TYR A 255 0.57 7.15 15.63
N VAL A 256 0.20 6.29 14.69
CA VAL A 256 0.91 6.15 13.41
C VAL A 256 0.56 7.25 12.41
N ASN A 257 -0.59 7.91 12.54
CA ASN A 257 -0.96 9.06 11.73
C ASN A 257 0.06 10.20 11.79
N GLN A 258 0.77 10.35 12.92
CA GLN A 258 1.84 11.36 13.04
C GLN A 258 3.02 11.13 12.10
N TYR A 259 3.14 9.92 11.52
CA TYR A 259 4.16 9.55 10.54
C TYR A 259 3.58 9.45 9.12
N GLY A 260 2.30 9.81 8.93
CA GLY A 260 1.59 9.66 7.67
C GLY A 260 1.37 8.19 7.27
N ILE A 261 1.38 7.28 8.23
CA ILE A 261 1.13 5.85 8.01
C ILE A 261 -0.37 5.61 8.10
N VAL A 262 -0.92 4.86 7.12
CA VAL A 262 -2.33 4.49 7.05
C VAL A 262 -2.51 3.05 7.54
N ILE A 263 -3.64 2.76 8.21
CA ILE A 263 -3.96 1.39 8.61
C ILE A 263 -4.88 0.75 7.58
N GLU A 264 -4.50 -0.45 7.14
CA GLU A 264 -5.30 -1.35 6.30
C GLU A 264 -5.84 -2.51 7.15
N SER A 265 -7.13 -2.79 7.00
CA SER A 265 -7.88 -3.76 7.80
C SER A 265 -7.98 -5.10 7.10
N TRP A 266 -7.28 -6.13 7.60
CA TRP A 266 -7.64 -7.49 7.27
C TRP A 266 -8.70 -7.99 8.25
N TYR A 267 -9.54 -8.97 7.84
CA TYR A 267 -10.71 -9.46 8.56
C TYR A 267 -11.74 -8.37 8.94
N PRO A 268 -12.15 -7.50 8.00
CA PRO A 268 -13.13 -6.45 8.30
C PRO A 268 -14.44 -6.98 8.91
N PHE A 269 -14.77 -8.23 8.63
CA PHE A 269 -15.95 -8.94 9.16
C PHE A 269 -15.63 -9.92 10.30
N GLY A 270 -14.47 -9.79 10.95
CA GLY A 270 -14.03 -10.66 12.05
C GLY A 270 -13.47 -12.01 11.61
N GLY A 271 -13.38 -12.29 10.31
CA GLY A 271 -12.75 -13.48 9.78
C GLY A 271 -13.55 -14.77 9.97
N ARG A 272 -12.88 -15.92 9.79
CA ARG A 272 -13.53 -17.24 9.84
C ARG A 272 -14.13 -17.54 11.20
N GLY A 273 -15.42 -17.88 11.20
CA GLY A 273 -16.17 -18.25 12.41
C GLY A 273 -16.78 -17.06 13.16
N HIS A 274 -16.43 -15.82 12.83
CA HIS A 274 -16.92 -14.63 13.52
C HIS A 274 -17.80 -13.73 12.67
N THR A 275 -17.84 -13.90 11.35
CA THR A 275 -18.65 -13.07 10.43
C THR A 275 -20.12 -13.02 10.82
N SER A 276 -20.72 -14.14 11.24
CA SER A 276 -22.11 -14.19 11.66
C SER A 276 -22.37 -13.40 12.96
N GLU A 277 -21.39 -13.34 13.87
CA GLU A 277 -21.48 -12.51 15.08
C GLU A 277 -21.49 -11.02 14.73
N HIS A 278 -20.61 -10.62 13.81
CA HIS A 278 -20.54 -9.23 13.32
C HIS A 278 -21.80 -8.81 12.59
N PHE A 279 -22.25 -9.59 11.64
CA PHE A 279 -23.47 -9.30 10.86
C PHE A 279 -24.74 -9.38 11.71
N GLY A 280 -24.73 -10.21 12.76
CA GLY A 280 -25.82 -10.37 13.71
C GLY A 280 -25.87 -9.32 14.82
N ASN A 281 -24.89 -8.41 14.93
CA ASN A 281 -24.87 -7.36 15.94
C ASN A 281 -26.09 -6.44 15.78
N GLU A 282 -26.81 -6.17 16.88
CA GLU A 282 -28.06 -5.40 16.84
C GLU A 282 -27.87 -3.98 16.29
N VAL A 283 -26.77 -3.29 16.67
CA VAL A 283 -26.47 -1.96 16.14
C VAL A 283 -26.30 -2.02 14.63
N ILE A 284 -25.56 -3.01 14.12
CA ILE A 284 -25.31 -3.17 12.67
C ILE A 284 -26.60 -3.47 11.93
N LYS A 285 -27.48 -4.33 12.46
CA LYS A 285 -28.79 -4.63 11.83
C LYS A 285 -29.71 -3.41 11.79
N GLU A 286 -29.79 -2.65 12.88
CA GLU A 286 -30.59 -1.41 12.91
C GLU A 286 -30.08 -0.40 11.89
N LEU A 287 -28.74 -0.27 11.74
CA LEU A 287 -28.15 0.61 10.75
C LEU A 287 -28.36 0.10 9.32
N ALA A 288 -28.26 -1.22 9.10
CA ALA A 288 -28.56 -1.84 7.83
C ALA A 288 -30.00 -1.53 7.38
N GLU A 289 -30.97 -1.66 8.28
CA GLU A 289 -32.38 -1.29 8.01
C GLU A 289 -32.51 0.22 7.76
N LYS A 290 -31.88 1.07 8.60
CA LYS A 290 -31.95 2.53 8.48
C LYS A 290 -31.44 3.04 7.13
N TYR A 291 -30.33 2.47 6.62
CA TYR A 291 -29.70 2.93 5.37
C TYR A 291 -30.14 2.11 4.14
N GLY A 292 -30.93 1.04 4.32
CA GLY A 292 -31.33 0.14 3.24
C GLY A 292 -30.15 -0.62 2.62
N LYS A 293 -29.15 -0.93 3.43
CA LYS A 293 -27.89 -1.59 3.05
C LYS A 293 -27.72 -2.92 3.82
N SER A 294 -26.80 -3.78 3.36
CA SER A 294 -26.48 -4.99 4.11
C SER A 294 -25.57 -4.71 5.32
N SER A 295 -25.51 -5.65 6.26
CA SER A 295 -24.57 -5.59 7.38
C SER A 295 -23.12 -5.46 6.91
N ALA A 296 -22.74 -6.13 5.82
CA ALA A 296 -21.41 -6.03 5.23
C ALA A 296 -21.12 -4.61 4.75
N GLN A 297 -22.03 -4.00 4.01
CA GLN A 297 -21.91 -2.64 3.50
C GLN A 297 -21.79 -1.60 4.64
N ILE A 298 -22.57 -1.74 5.72
CA ILE A 298 -22.48 -0.87 6.91
C ILE A 298 -21.09 -0.96 7.54
N ILE A 299 -20.58 -2.18 7.76
CA ILE A 299 -19.27 -2.39 8.39
C ILE A 299 -18.13 -1.82 7.52
N LEU A 300 -18.17 -2.06 6.22
CA LEU A 300 -17.15 -1.53 5.30
C LEU A 300 -17.22 -0.01 5.24
N ARG A 301 -18.41 0.57 5.08
CA ARG A 301 -18.56 2.04 5.06
C ARG A 301 -18.06 2.68 6.35
N TRP A 302 -18.37 2.07 7.51
CA TRP A 302 -17.82 2.52 8.79
C TRP A 302 -16.30 2.51 8.80
N GLN A 303 -15.64 1.43 8.34
CA GLN A 303 -14.18 1.37 8.31
C GLN A 303 -13.58 2.49 7.47
N LEU A 304 -14.12 2.71 6.27
CA LEU A 304 -13.63 3.78 5.41
C LEU A 304 -13.82 5.16 6.05
N GLN A 305 -14.98 5.44 6.65
CA GLN A 305 -15.23 6.71 7.33
C GLN A 305 -14.40 6.89 8.61
N ALA A 306 -13.99 5.79 9.25
CA ALA A 306 -13.07 5.80 10.37
C ALA A 306 -11.59 5.94 9.95
N GLY A 307 -11.30 6.02 8.65
CA GLY A 307 -9.94 6.18 8.11
C GLY A 307 -9.14 4.88 8.04
N PHE A 308 -9.81 3.74 7.85
CA PHE A 308 -9.19 2.44 7.62
C PHE A 308 -9.45 1.98 6.18
N ILE A 309 -8.40 1.53 5.49
CA ILE A 309 -8.56 0.81 4.23
C ILE A 309 -9.12 -0.58 4.56
N ALA A 310 -10.05 -1.10 3.75
CA ALA A 310 -10.65 -2.40 3.99
C ALA A 310 -10.41 -3.39 2.84
N ILE A 311 -10.05 -4.64 3.19
CA ILE A 311 -9.81 -5.72 2.21
C ILE A 311 -10.65 -6.96 2.51
N PRO A 312 -12.00 -6.88 2.34
CA PRO A 312 -12.86 -8.06 2.49
C PRO A 312 -12.49 -9.13 1.46
N GLY A 313 -12.40 -10.39 1.91
CA GLY A 313 -12.20 -11.55 1.04
C GLY A 313 -13.51 -12.19 0.61
N SER A 314 -13.63 -12.61 -0.65
CA SER A 314 -14.71 -13.42 -1.17
C SER A 314 -14.34 -14.10 -2.48
N SER A 315 -14.82 -15.33 -2.70
CA SER A 315 -14.83 -16.00 -4.02
C SER A 315 -16.19 -15.91 -4.73
N ASN A 316 -17.19 -15.30 -4.08
CA ASN A 316 -18.51 -15.10 -4.68
C ASN A 316 -18.58 -13.74 -5.40
N PRO A 317 -18.80 -13.70 -6.73
CA PRO A 317 -18.88 -12.46 -7.51
C PRO A 317 -19.93 -11.46 -7.02
N ASP A 318 -21.07 -11.95 -6.53
CA ASP A 318 -22.15 -11.09 -6.03
C ASP A 318 -21.71 -10.39 -4.73
N HIS A 319 -21.06 -11.12 -3.82
CA HIS A 319 -20.51 -10.52 -2.59
C HIS A 319 -19.38 -9.54 -2.89
N ILE A 320 -18.54 -9.82 -3.89
CA ILE A 320 -17.47 -8.91 -4.31
C ILE A 320 -18.07 -7.59 -4.79
N ALA A 321 -19.09 -7.66 -5.65
CA ALA A 321 -19.78 -6.48 -6.16
C ALA A 321 -20.51 -5.71 -5.04
N GLU A 322 -21.19 -6.42 -4.12
CA GLU A 322 -21.87 -5.83 -2.96
C GLU A 322 -20.89 -5.11 -2.02
N ASN A 323 -19.73 -5.70 -1.76
CA ASN A 323 -18.70 -5.09 -0.91
C ASN A 323 -18.17 -3.77 -1.48
N TYR A 324 -18.20 -3.60 -2.80
CA TYR A 324 -17.78 -2.36 -3.44
C TYR A 324 -18.89 -1.30 -3.52
N ASP A 325 -20.16 -1.69 -3.47
CA ASP A 325 -21.34 -0.80 -3.55
C ASP A 325 -21.60 -0.07 -2.21
N ILE A 326 -20.67 0.77 -1.77
CA ILE A 326 -20.68 1.44 -0.47
C ILE A 326 -20.41 2.95 -0.54
N PHE A 327 -20.33 3.54 -1.72
CA PHE A 327 -20.01 4.95 -1.91
C PHE A 327 -21.23 5.86 -2.09
N ASP A 328 -22.43 5.30 -2.21
CA ASP A 328 -23.69 6.00 -2.45
C ASP A 328 -24.42 6.44 -1.17
N PHE A 329 -23.87 6.16 0.02
CA PHE A 329 -24.40 6.56 1.31
C PHE A 329 -23.30 6.94 2.29
N GLU A 330 -23.66 7.63 3.37
CA GLU A 330 -22.76 8.04 4.44
C GLU A 330 -23.41 7.79 5.79
N LEU A 331 -22.65 7.21 6.73
CA LEU A 331 -23.09 7.05 8.11
C LEU A 331 -22.99 8.39 8.84
N SER A 332 -24.03 8.75 9.60
CA SER A 332 -24.00 9.94 10.43
C SER A 332 -22.96 9.83 11.54
N GLU A 333 -22.49 10.95 12.07
CA GLU A 333 -21.54 10.94 13.20
C GLU A 333 -22.12 10.19 14.42
N GLU A 334 -23.42 10.29 14.68
CA GLU A 334 -24.09 9.53 15.74
C GLU A 334 -23.97 8.03 15.52
N ASP A 335 -24.17 7.55 14.29
CA ASP A 335 -24.06 6.13 13.94
C ASP A 335 -22.60 5.65 13.98
N MET A 336 -21.66 6.48 13.54
CA MET A 336 -20.23 6.22 13.67
C MET A 336 -19.85 6.03 15.16
N GLN A 337 -20.37 6.87 16.06
CA GLN A 337 -20.15 6.75 17.51
C GLN A 337 -20.75 5.46 18.08
N ARG A 338 -21.95 5.06 17.62
CA ARG A 338 -22.58 3.79 18.04
C ARG A 338 -21.70 2.60 17.67
N ILE A 339 -21.15 2.58 16.46
CA ILE A 339 -20.24 1.51 16.01
C ILE A 339 -18.91 1.57 16.77
N ARG A 340 -18.36 2.76 17.01
CA ARG A 340 -17.14 2.94 17.82
C ARG A 340 -17.32 2.36 19.23
N GLY A 341 -18.50 2.50 19.81
CA GLY A 341 -18.83 1.91 21.12
C GLY A 341 -18.89 0.38 21.18
N LEU A 342 -18.75 -0.31 20.03
CA LEU A 342 -18.71 -1.77 19.99
C LEU A 342 -17.31 -2.35 20.24
N ASP A 343 -16.26 -1.53 20.29
CA ASP A 343 -14.91 -2.00 20.54
C ASP A 343 -14.82 -2.74 21.87
N ARG A 344 -14.19 -3.89 21.83
CA ARG A 344 -13.95 -4.76 23.00
C ARG A 344 -12.46 -4.97 23.26
N HIS A 345 -11.59 -4.34 22.44
CA HIS A 345 -10.15 -4.56 22.40
C HIS A 345 -9.81 -6.05 22.27
N LYS A 346 -10.60 -6.80 21.50
CA LYS A 346 -10.50 -8.26 21.38
C LYS A 346 -10.11 -8.66 19.97
N ARG A 347 -8.87 -9.06 19.80
CA ARG A 347 -8.39 -9.75 18.61
C ARG A 347 -8.90 -11.20 18.59
N TYR A 348 -9.06 -11.74 17.40
CA TYR A 348 -9.40 -13.14 17.19
C TYR A 348 -8.17 -13.98 16.87
N GLU A 349 -7.18 -13.38 16.23
CA GLU A 349 -5.95 -14.07 15.85
C GLU A 349 -4.77 -13.63 16.74
N ASN A 350 -3.83 -14.55 16.96
CA ASN A 350 -2.71 -14.35 17.89
C ASN A 350 -1.34 -14.34 17.17
N TRP A 351 -1.31 -14.13 15.88
CA TRP A 351 -0.08 -13.91 15.13
C TRP A 351 0.22 -12.44 14.93
#